data_6b3483a0dfa64d1b76aa01a16986ad73
#
_entry.id   6b3483a0dfa64d1b76aa01a16986ad73
#
_cell.length_a   1.000
_cell.length_b   1.000
_cell.length_c   1.000
_cell.angle_alpha   90.00
_cell.angle_beta   90.00
_cell.angle_gamma   90.00
#
_symmetry.space_group_name_H-M   'P 1'
#
loop_
_entity.id
_entity.type
_entity.pdbx_description
1 polymer ?
#
loop_
_entity_poly.entity_id
_entity_poly.type
_entity_poly.pdbx_seq_one_letter_code
_entity_poly.pdbx_strand_id
1 'polypeptide(L)'
;MRKHWLDLCFIVVLITGFNYQSVQADAGTLHTYIPTGSDYRVDTLQRFAQAAVQHDTNSVVDILVIPITFATDPFNISNGERQQNLTLADTRRGQVENACNAVKRSSQTCRVVLAPVLVRSDAYLQSNLDLFPAALDGMYVLGGDQTIAMQVVANTPFEERMANAFNAGAVISGNSAGAAVESLNMIAGYTGNNGPENGFQQGSVDLWQPDGPDDVTRGLSFGITNAIFEQHTFQRGRIARLINTVFTTGLLGIGADAGTAVAITNEETLTDVVGETAAIVIDMEAYNARGRFSGPTNSLAIHGLATHLIPPGGFGYDITHRRPLVDGHPLAAPTVTGRSFDALHLPAGAGPLILAGDLRSDLSGSAIQRFVALSGGNNARLLVLTLGYAKNTDAQADAKAFASALQSQVTNPVQWFVVDSKANQGAIQSAIANANGILVTAPDQSLVLKAFSDVSNITSSIRSAWMSGKALLADNAAAAALGQATSVDATPSSASLEDDSQADFLLDGVTIKSGLNWIPGVAVEPRMVTDRHWGRLYNHLYSNHALLGLGVDVNTAIEFTPTGAKVWGKNTVVILDGRYATYALGANGALSERYVLLDTYVEGDAIMP
;
A
#
# COMPACT_ATOMS: atom_id res chain seq x y z
N MET A 1 -47.07 19.08 47.12
CA MET A 1 -47.99 18.66 46.04
C MET A 1 -47.82 19.63 44.86
N ARG A 2 -47.13 19.19 43.84
CA ARG A 2 -47.24 19.62 42.42
C ARG A 2 -46.41 18.66 41.60
N LYS A 3 -47.07 17.85 40.82
CA LYS A 3 -46.52 16.91 39.81
C LYS A 3 -46.11 17.76 38.58
N HIS A 4 -44.86 17.64 38.11
CA HIS A 4 -44.48 18.04 36.77
C HIS A 4 -44.38 16.77 35.90
N TRP A 5 -45.20 16.74 34.89
CA TRP A 5 -45.14 15.82 33.77
C TRP A 5 -44.05 16.28 32.84
N LEU A 6 -43.11 15.42 32.49
CA LEU A 6 -42.17 15.58 31.41
C LEU A 6 -42.76 14.89 30.17
N ASP A 7 -43.18 15.69 29.21
CA ASP A 7 -43.55 15.22 27.88
C ASP A 7 -42.28 14.76 27.13
N LEU A 8 -42.21 13.49 26.86
CA LEU A 8 -41.20 12.87 25.97
C LEU A 8 -41.69 13.02 24.52
N CYS A 9 -41.19 14.01 23.79
CA CYS A 9 -41.34 14.10 22.33
C CYS A 9 -40.50 13.00 21.68
N PHE A 10 -41.14 11.93 21.21
CA PHE A 10 -40.56 11.01 20.27
C PHE A 10 -40.47 11.69 18.88
N ILE A 11 -39.25 12.06 18.48
CA ILE A 11 -38.97 12.42 17.08
C ILE A 11 -38.87 11.08 16.34
N VAL A 12 -39.90 10.74 15.60
CA VAL A 12 -39.87 9.67 14.59
C VAL A 12 -39.11 10.24 13.40
N VAL A 13 -37.84 9.89 13.27
CA VAL A 13 -37.08 10.10 12.03
C VAL A 13 -37.60 9.09 11.04
N LEU A 14 -38.43 9.54 10.11
CA LEU A 14 -38.76 8.80 8.90
C LEU A 14 -37.50 8.72 8.04
N ILE A 15 -36.77 7.59 8.15
CA ILE A 15 -35.76 7.23 7.16
C ILE A 15 -36.53 6.87 5.89
N THR A 16 -36.72 7.84 5.01
CA THR A 16 -37.11 7.56 3.62
C THR A 16 -35.89 6.90 2.98
N GLY A 17 -35.88 5.58 2.94
CA GLY A 17 -34.93 4.84 2.14
C GLY A 17 -35.06 5.28 0.69
N PHE A 18 -34.12 6.04 0.20
CA PHE A 18 -33.95 6.24 -1.22
C PHE A 18 -33.53 4.89 -1.80
N ASN A 19 -34.48 4.21 -2.43
CA ASN A 19 -34.17 3.09 -3.30
C ASN A 19 -33.37 3.65 -4.48
N TYR A 20 -32.06 3.52 -4.46
CA TYR A 20 -31.31 3.37 -5.69
C TYR A 20 -31.94 2.14 -6.36
N GLN A 21 -32.67 2.36 -7.41
CA GLN A 21 -33.01 1.27 -8.33
C GLN A 21 -31.68 0.85 -8.95
N SER A 22 -31.03 -0.16 -8.36
CA SER A 22 -30.14 -0.99 -9.13
C SER A 22 -30.96 -1.46 -10.32
N VAL A 23 -30.57 -1.04 -11.51
CA VAL A 23 -31.11 -1.61 -12.75
C VAL A 23 -30.80 -3.10 -12.61
N GLN A 24 -31.81 -3.91 -12.38
CA GLN A 24 -31.68 -5.36 -12.36
C GLN A 24 -31.09 -5.75 -13.71
N ALA A 25 -29.84 -6.24 -13.69
CA ALA A 25 -29.24 -6.84 -14.86
C ALA A 25 -30.17 -7.95 -15.36
N ASP A 26 -30.46 -7.97 -16.66
CA ASP A 26 -31.13 -9.09 -17.28
C ASP A 26 -30.34 -10.37 -16.96
N ALA A 27 -31.02 -11.42 -16.49
CA ALA A 27 -30.42 -12.67 -16.11
C ALA A 27 -29.69 -13.29 -17.33
N GLY A 28 -28.43 -12.96 -17.55
CA GLY A 28 -27.61 -13.45 -18.67
C GLY A 28 -26.57 -12.47 -19.23
N THR A 29 -26.66 -11.18 -18.95
CA THR A 29 -25.66 -10.19 -19.42
C THR A 29 -24.44 -10.21 -18.50
N LEU A 30 -23.24 -10.40 -19.07
CA LEU A 30 -21.99 -10.41 -18.35
C LEU A 30 -21.44 -8.99 -18.23
N HIS A 31 -21.31 -8.49 -17.01
CA HIS A 31 -20.68 -7.19 -16.73
C HIS A 31 -19.21 -7.39 -16.41
N THR A 32 -18.33 -6.72 -17.14
CA THR A 32 -16.87 -6.90 -16.96
C THR A 32 -16.17 -5.56 -16.77
N TYR A 33 -15.40 -5.47 -15.67
CA TYR A 33 -14.48 -4.38 -15.37
C TYR A 33 -13.06 -4.86 -15.56
N ILE A 34 -12.20 -4.03 -16.15
CA ILE A 34 -10.77 -4.34 -16.30
C ILE A 34 -9.92 -3.12 -15.89
N PRO A 35 -9.92 -2.76 -14.59
CA PRO A 35 -9.06 -1.71 -14.09
C PRO A 35 -7.58 -2.09 -14.26
N THR A 36 -6.80 -1.16 -14.82
CA THR A 36 -5.36 -1.27 -15.03
C THR A 36 -4.65 -0.24 -14.17
N GLY A 37 -3.67 -0.65 -13.39
CA GLY A 37 -3.01 0.26 -12.43
C GLY A 37 -2.30 1.44 -13.10
N SER A 38 -1.70 1.23 -14.27
CA SER A 38 -1.07 2.28 -15.10
C SER A 38 -0.57 1.69 -16.41
N ASP A 39 -0.01 2.53 -17.26
CA ASP A 39 0.63 2.22 -18.53
C ASP A 39 -0.32 1.69 -19.62
N TYR A 40 0.24 1.52 -20.81
CA TYR A 40 -0.47 1.02 -21.99
C TYR A 40 0.29 -0.18 -22.54
N ARG A 41 0.54 -1.17 -21.69
CA ARG A 41 1.22 -2.40 -22.07
C ARG A 41 0.40 -3.21 -23.04
N VAL A 42 1.10 -3.93 -23.90
CA VAL A 42 0.45 -4.77 -24.93
C VAL A 42 -0.44 -5.84 -24.29
N ASP A 43 0.03 -6.53 -23.26
CA ASP A 43 -0.68 -7.61 -22.59
C ASP A 43 -1.95 -7.11 -21.85
N THR A 44 -1.88 -5.99 -21.13
CA THR A 44 -3.05 -5.40 -20.45
C THR A 44 -4.10 -4.90 -21.45
N LEU A 45 -3.67 -4.21 -22.53
CA LEU A 45 -4.57 -3.78 -23.61
C LEU A 45 -5.18 -4.98 -24.36
N GLN A 46 -4.41 -6.04 -24.60
CA GLN A 46 -4.91 -7.26 -25.22
C GLN A 46 -5.93 -7.97 -24.33
N ARG A 47 -5.75 -7.95 -23.00
CA ARG A 47 -6.72 -8.54 -22.07
C ARG A 47 -8.08 -7.83 -22.15
N PHE A 48 -8.10 -6.49 -22.21
CA PHE A 48 -9.29 -5.71 -22.46
C PHE A 48 -9.91 -6.05 -23.83
N ALA A 49 -9.09 -6.00 -24.87
CA ALA A 49 -9.55 -6.28 -26.24
C ALA A 49 -10.11 -7.70 -26.39
N GLN A 50 -9.53 -8.70 -25.72
CA GLN A 50 -10.06 -10.09 -25.69
C GLN A 50 -11.47 -10.13 -25.10
N ALA A 51 -11.74 -9.40 -24.04
CA ALA A 51 -13.07 -9.35 -23.44
C ALA A 51 -14.08 -8.69 -24.39
N ALA A 52 -13.71 -7.58 -25.05
CA ALA A 52 -14.55 -6.94 -26.06
C ALA A 52 -14.79 -7.85 -27.28
N VAL A 53 -13.75 -8.56 -27.78
CA VAL A 53 -13.86 -9.54 -28.85
C VAL A 53 -14.80 -10.71 -28.50
N GLN A 54 -14.82 -11.13 -27.24
CA GLN A 54 -15.70 -12.19 -26.75
C GLN A 54 -17.16 -11.72 -26.67
N HIS A 55 -17.39 -10.47 -26.35
CA HIS A 55 -18.71 -9.85 -26.29
C HIS A 55 -19.34 -9.64 -27.69
N ASP A 56 -18.50 -9.38 -28.71
CA ASP A 56 -19.01 -9.10 -30.09
C ASP A 56 -19.89 -10.20 -30.67
N THR A 57 -21.08 -9.81 -31.13
CA THR A 57 -22.09 -10.67 -31.72
C THR A 57 -22.32 -10.42 -33.24
N ASN A 58 -21.71 -9.35 -33.80
CA ASN A 58 -22.02 -8.89 -35.17
C ASN A 58 -20.82 -8.84 -36.13
N SER A 59 -19.65 -9.35 -35.73
CA SER A 59 -18.39 -9.37 -36.49
C SER A 59 -17.66 -8.01 -36.58
N VAL A 60 -18.15 -6.97 -35.92
CA VAL A 60 -17.48 -5.65 -35.81
C VAL A 60 -17.29 -5.34 -34.34
N VAL A 61 -16.06 -5.57 -33.85
CA VAL A 61 -15.70 -5.23 -32.46
C VAL A 61 -15.61 -3.72 -32.32
N ASP A 62 -16.61 -3.14 -31.69
CA ASP A 62 -16.77 -1.71 -31.50
C ASP A 62 -16.20 -1.28 -30.15
N ILE A 63 -15.18 -0.44 -30.19
CA ILE A 63 -14.51 0.07 -28.97
C ILE A 63 -14.51 1.60 -28.99
N LEU A 64 -14.88 2.22 -27.88
CA LEU A 64 -14.81 3.66 -27.65
C LEU A 64 -13.66 3.99 -26.69
N VAL A 65 -12.73 4.86 -27.11
CA VAL A 65 -11.65 5.38 -26.28
C VAL A 65 -12.02 6.77 -25.77
N ILE A 66 -11.93 7.00 -24.46
CA ILE A 66 -12.57 8.12 -23.78
C ILE A 66 -11.51 8.90 -22.95
N PRO A 67 -11.11 10.13 -23.36
CA PRO A 67 -10.06 10.91 -22.72
C PRO A 67 -10.57 11.93 -21.67
N ILE A 68 -11.62 11.62 -20.94
CA ILE A 68 -12.27 12.52 -19.98
C ILE A 68 -11.38 12.96 -18.81
N THR A 69 -10.24 12.34 -18.67
CA THR A 69 -9.25 12.58 -17.61
C THR A 69 -8.17 13.60 -18.00
N PHE A 70 -8.12 14.06 -19.25
CA PHE A 70 -6.95 14.76 -19.82
C PHE A 70 -6.94 16.27 -19.64
N ALA A 71 -8.10 16.88 -19.43
CA ALA A 71 -8.20 18.32 -19.25
C ALA A 71 -7.55 18.79 -17.96
N THR A 72 -7.02 20.00 -17.95
CA THR A 72 -6.56 20.69 -16.72
C THR A 72 -7.70 21.40 -15.98
N ASP A 73 -8.81 21.68 -16.69
CA ASP A 73 -10.04 22.25 -16.14
C ASP A 73 -11.25 21.52 -16.79
N PRO A 74 -12.19 20.99 -15.99
CA PRO A 74 -13.33 20.22 -16.51
C PRO A 74 -14.35 21.05 -17.30
N PHE A 75 -14.28 22.37 -17.23
CA PHE A 75 -15.26 23.27 -17.85
C PHE A 75 -14.71 24.06 -19.02
N ASN A 76 -13.40 24.37 -19.02
CA ASN A 76 -12.80 25.23 -20.05
C ASN A 76 -11.30 24.95 -20.22
N ILE A 77 -10.89 24.66 -21.46
CA ILE A 77 -9.50 24.49 -21.85
C ILE A 77 -9.18 25.31 -23.10
N SER A 78 -7.94 25.69 -23.26
CA SER A 78 -7.48 26.39 -24.47
C SER A 78 -7.56 25.49 -25.72
N ASN A 79 -7.69 26.11 -26.91
CA ASN A 79 -7.64 25.36 -28.17
C ASN A 79 -6.32 24.58 -28.34
N GLY A 80 -5.21 25.14 -27.86
CA GLY A 80 -3.90 24.50 -27.91
C GLY A 80 -3.85 23.24 -27.02
N GLU A 81 -4.36 23.31 -25.79
CA GLU A 81 -4.47 22.18 -24.89
C GLU A 81 -5.41 21.10 -25.45
N ARG A 82 -6.59 21.50 -25.96
CA ARG A 82 -7.53 20.58 -26.62
C ARG A 82 -6.84 19.79 -27.74
N GLN A 83 -6.10 20.48 -28.61
CA GLN A 83 -5.41 19.82 -29.72
C GLN A 83 -4.32 18.85 -29.23
N GLN A 84 -3.55 19.24 -28.22
CA GLN A 84 -2.52 18.37 -27.62
C GLN A 84 -3.15 17.12 -26.99
N ASN A 85 -4.22 17.29 -26.19
CA ASN A 85 -4.92 16.20 -25.54
C ASN A 85 -5.54 15.24 -26.55
N LEU A 86 -6.18 15.74 -27.60
CA LEU A 86 -6.76 14.89 -28.66
C LEU A 86 -5.67 14.13 -29.45
N THR A 87 -4.52 14.76 -29.72
CA THR A 87 -3.40 14.10 -30.40
C THR A 87 -2.84 12.95 -29.54
N LEU A 88 -2.67 13.18 -28.24
CA LEU A 88 -2.25 12.14 -27.30
C LEU A 88 -3.29 11.02 -27.22
N ALA A 89 -4.55 11.38 -27.08
CA ALA A 89 -5.66 10.42 -27.03
C ALA A 89 -5.75 9.57 -28.29
N ASP A 90 -5.55 10.15 -29.48
CA ASP A 90 -5.54 9.38 -30.75
C ASP A 90 -4.35 8.40 -30.82
N THR A 91 -3.19 8.79 -30.28
CA THR A 91 -2.05 7.86 -30.13
C THR A 91 -2.45 6.64 -29.27
N ARG A 92 -3.15 6.87 -28.15
CA ARG A 92 -3.63 5.80 -27.26
C ARG A 92 -4.72 4.95 -27.92
N ARG A 93 -5.65 5.60 -28.67
CA ARG A 93 -6.65 4.90 -29.49
C ARG A 93 -5.96 3.91 -30.44
N GLY A 94 -4.89 4.34 -31.12
CA GLY A 94 -4.11 3.48 -32.00
C GLY A 94 -3.49 2.27 -31.28
N GLN A 95 -3.06 2.43 -30.01
CA GLN A 95 -2.56 1.30 -29.21
C GLN A 95 -3.67 0.29 -28.87
N VAL A 96 -4.87 0.77 -28.50
CA VAL A 96 -6.06 -0.07 -28.27
C VAL A 96 -6.47 -0.79 -29.56
N GLU A 97 -6.47 -0.08 -30.71
CA GLU A 97 -6.77 -0.68 -32.01
C GLU A 97 -5.78 -1.79 -32.40
N ASN A 98 -4.49 -1.58 -32.16
CA ASN A 98 -3.47 -2.59 -32.38
C ASN A 98 -3.69 -3.82 -31.49
N ALA A 99 -4.05 -3.61 -30.22
CA ALA A 99 -4.36 -4.69 -29.30
C ALA A 99 -5.59 -5.50 -29.75
N CYS A 100 -6.67 -4.82 -30.18
CA CYS A 100 -7.85 -5.46 -30.72
C CYS A 100 -7.51 -6.29 -31.98
N ASN A 101 -6.78 -5.71 -32.93
CA ASN A 101 -6.37 -6.39 -34.15
C ASN A 101 -5.48 -7.62 -33.90
N ALA A 102 -4.73 -7.62 -32.80
CA ALA A 102 -3.88 -8.75 -32.44
C ALA A 102 -4.67 -9.96 -31.88
N VAL A 103 -5.85 -9.72 -31.28
CA VAL A 103 -6.62 -10.75 -30.57
C VAL A 103 -7.97 -11.09 -31.23
N LYS A 104 -8.43 -10.31 -32.23
CA LYS A 104 -9.70 -10.54 -32.91
C LYS A 104 -9.73 -11.88 -33.65
N ARG A 105 -10.91 -12.45 -33.83
CA ARG A 105 -11.12 -13.63 -34.70
C ARG A 105 -10.94 -13.23 -36.16
N SER A 106 -10.61 -14.19 -37.01
CA SER A 106 -10.41 -13.96 -38.46
C SER A 106 -11.64 -13.40 -39.17
N SER A 107 -12.85 -13.65 -38.65
CA SER A 107 -14.13 -13.15 -39.16
C SER A 107 -14.50 -11.78 -38.63
N GLN A 108 -13.72 -11.21 -37.70
CA GLN A 108 -14.03 -9.93 -37.06
C GLN A 108 -13.17 -8.79 -37.62
N THR A 109 -13.70 -7.56 -37.51
CA THR A 109 -12.97 -6.32 -37.74
C THR A 109 -13.03 -5.47 -36.49
N CYS A 110 -11.94 -4.77 -36.13
CA CYS A 110 -11.93 -3.83 -35.04
C CYS A 110 -12.26 -2.42 -35.53
N ARG A 111 -13.24 -1.77 -34.90
CA ARG A 111 -13.57 -0.36 -35.08
C ARG A 111 -13.33 0.37 -33.77
N VAL A 112 -12.21 1.05 -33.67
CA VAL A 112 -11.81 1.76 -32.45
C VAL A 112 -11.90 3.26 -32.68
N VAL A 113 -12.83 3.91 -32.00
CA VAL A 113 -13.18 5.33 -32.16
C VAL A 113 -12.77 6.13 -30.96
N LEU A 114 -12.22 7.34 -31.17
CA LEU A 114 -11.96 8.30 -30.11
C LEU A 114 -13.20 9.18 -29.88
N ALA A 115 -13.69 9.24 -28.64
CA ALA A 115 -14.69 10.22 -28.23
C ALA A 115 -13.98 11.52 -27.81
N PRO A 116 -14.16 12.65 -28.50
CA PRO A 116 -13.44 13.89 -28.20
C PRO A 116 -14.07 14.66 -27.02
N VAL A 117 -14.31 13.96 -25.90
CA VAL A 117 -14.90 14.51 -24.68
C VAL A 117 -13.78 14.85 -23.70
N LEU A 118 -13.49 16.14 -23.56
CA LEU A 118 -12.43 16.67 -22.69
C LEU A 118 -12.98 17.58 -21.60
N VAL A 119 -14.06 18.31 -21.88
CA VAL A 119 -14.71 19.21 -20.93
C VAL A 119 -16.20 18.90 -20.85
N ARG A 120 -16.85 19.36 -19.78
CA ARG A 120 -18.25 19.01 -19.48
C ARG A 120 -19.23 19.36 -20.63
N SER A 121 -19.02 20.47 -21.34
CA SER A 121 -19.86 20.81 -22.49
C SER A 121 -19.80 19.79 -23.62
N ASP A 122 -18.67 19.10 -23.81
CA ASP A 122 -18.51 18.06 -24.82
C ASP A 122 -19.41 16.85 -24.54
N ALA A 123 -19.71 16.56 -23.27
CA ALA A 123 -20.55 15.45 -22.83
C ALA A 123 -22.04 15.63 -23.16
N TYR A 124 -22.44 16.83 -23.61
CA TYR A 124 -23.79 17.15 -24.08
C TYR A 124 -23.91 17.27 -25.59
N LEU A 125 -22.80 17.22 -26.33
CA LEU A 125 -22.82 17.35 -27.78
C LEU A 125 -23.40 16.09 -28.42
N GLN A 126 -24.45 16.28 -29.25
CA GLN A 126 -25.09 15.17 -29.94
C GLN A 126 -24.09 14.37 -30.79
N SER A 127 -23.12 15.03 -31.43
CA SER A 127 -22.08 14.35 -32.21
C SER A 127 -21.23 13.36 -31.37
N ASN A 128 -21.07 13.60 -30.06
CA ASN A 128 -20.37 12.69 -29.17
C ASN A 128 -21.30 11.57 -28.66
N LEU A 129 -22.59 11.87 -28.48
CA LEU A 129 -23.58 10.87 -28.11
C LEU A 129 -23.84 9.87 -29.25
N ASP A 130 -23.72 10.31 -30.49
CA ASP A 130 -23.90 9.50 -31.70
C ASP A 130 -22.72 8.53 -31.96
N LEU A 131 -21.63 8.64 -31.18
CA LEU A 131 -20.48 7.72 -31.24
C LEU A 131 -20.78 6.35 -30.60
N PHE A 132 -21.85 6.23 -29.82
CA PHE A 132 -22.29 4.97 -29.25
C PHE A 132 -23.12 4.17 -30.26
N PRO A 133 -22.58 3.08 -30.85
CA PRO A 133 -23.34 2.18 -31.70
C PRO A 133 -24.37 1.40 -30.86
N ALA A 134 -25.35 0.80 -31.53
CA ALA A 134 -26.39 0.01 -30.87
C ALA A 134 -25.80 -1.23 -30.12
N ALA A 135 -24.63 -1.72 -30.55
CA ALA A 135 -23.91 -2.81 -29.93
C ALA A 135 -22.45 -2.35 -29.77
N LEU A 136 -22.16 -1.65 -28.68
CA LEU A 136 -20.80 -1.31 -28.28
C LEU A 136 -20.21 -2.50 -27.50
N ASP A 137 -18.95 -2.90 -27.79
CA ASP A 137 -18.31 -4.05 -27.18
C ASP A 137 -17.34 -3.66 -26.06
N GLY A 138 -16.77 -2.45 -26.12
CA GLY A 138 -15.84 -2.00 -25.10
C GLY A 138 -15.69 -0.49 -24.98
N MET A 139 -15.43 -0.04 -23.78
CA MET A 139 -15.08 1.34 -23.43
C MET A 139 -13.72 1.35 -22.71
N TYR A 140 -12.81 2.20 -23.18
CA TYR A 140 -11.49 2.36 -22.57
C TYR A 140 -11.29 3.80 -22.10
N VAL A 141 -11.28 4.02 -20.78
CA VAL A 141 -11.05 5.34 -20.17
C VAL A 141 -9.57 5.57 -20.01
N LEU A 142 -9.03 6.61 -20.64
CA LEU A 142 -7.62 6.95 -20.57
C LEU A 142 -7.24 7.47 -19.16
N GLY A 143 -5.99 7.26 -18.75
CA GLY A 143 -5.44 7.76 -17.49
C GLY A 143 -5.15 9.26 -17.53
N GLY A 144 -5.19 9.91 -16.36
CA GLY A 144 -4.99 11.34 -16.18
C GLY A 144 -5.41 11.77 -14.78
N ASP A 145 -6.48 12.57 -14.66
CA ASP A 145 -7.05 12.97 -13.38
C ASP A 145 -8.49 12.45 -13.25
N GLN A 146 -8.75 11.60 -12.26
CA GLN A 146 -10.07 11.01 -12.01
C GLN A 146 -11.08 12.02 -11.49
N THR A 147 -10.65 13.08 -10.82
CA THR A 147 -11.56 14.12 -10.34
C THR A 147 -12.05 14.98 -11.49
N ILE A 148 -11.19 15.30 -12.43
CA ILE A 148 -11.56 15.95 -13.69
C ILE A 148 -12.53 15.06 -14.48
N ALA A 149 -12.23 13.76 -14.61
CA ALA A 149 -13.09 12.83 -15.32
C ALA A 149 -14.55 12.90 -14.85
N MET A 150 -14.76 12.80 -13.54
CA MET A 150 -16.10 12.79 -12.98
C MET A 150 -16.79 14.15 -13.08
N GLN A 151 -16.06 15.25 -12.91
CA GLN A 151 -16.60 16.60 -13.15
C GLN A 151 -17.00 16.82 -14.62
N VAL A 152 -16.34 16.13 -15.55
CA VAL A 152 -16.68 16.17 -16.99
C VAL A 152 -17.95 15.36 -17.28
N VAL A 153 -18.07 14.12 -16.78
CA VAL A 153 -19.13 13.20 -17.24
C VAL A 153 -20.24 12.94 -16.25
N ALA A 154 -20.03 13.07 -14.94
CA ALA A 154 -21.04 12.67 -13.96
C ALA A 154 -22.38 13.40 -14.22
N ASN A 155 -23.48 12.63 -14.24
CA ASN A 155 -24.84 13.14 -14.47
C ASN A 155 -25.00 13.88 -15.80
N THR A 156 -24.34 13.42 -16.88
CA THR A 156 -24.48 13.93 -18.24
C THR A 156 -25.09 12.87 -19.15
N PRO A 157 -25.64 13.26 -20.30
CA PRO A 157 -26.12 12.29 -21.32
C PRO A 157 -24.99 11.34 -21.79
N PHE A 158 -23.71 11.75 -21.74
CA PHE A 158 -22.60 10.88 -22.12
C PHE A 158 -22.41 9.76 -21.12
N GLU A 159 -22.42 10.04 -19.79
CA GLU A 159 -22.39 8.99 -18.76
C GLU A 159 -23.60 8.04 -18.88
N GLU A 160 -24.78 8.58 -19.15
CA GLU A 160 -25.98 7.75 -19.40
C GLU A 160 -25.77 6.78 -20.57
N ARG A 161 -25.15 7.24 -21.67
CA ARG A 161 -24.79 6.36 -22.80
C ARG A 161 -23.75 5.30 -22.40
N MET A 162 -22.75 5.67 -21.61
CA MET A 162 -21.76 4.71 -21.08
C MET A 162 -22.45 3.64 -20.21
N ALA A 163 -23.33 4.07 -19.30
CA ALA A 163 -24.07 3.16 -18.42
C ALA A 163 -24.98 2.21 -19.22
N ASN A 164 -25.69 2.72 -20.24
CA ASN A 164 -26.55 1.91 -21.09
C ASN A 164 -25.74 0.87 -21.90
N ALA A 165 -24.57 1.25 -22.42
CA ALA A 165 -23.67 0.32 -23.11
C ALA A 165 -23.13 -0.76 -22.17
N PHE A 166 -22.71 -0.38 -20.95
CA PHE A 166 -22.23 -1.32 -19.93
C PHE A 166 -23.33 -2.31 -19.51
N ASN A 167 -24.55 -1.80 -19.28
CA ASN A 167 -25.71 -2.64 -18.95
C ASN A 167 -26.11 -3.59 -20.10
N ALA A 168 -25.78 -3.23 -21.34
CA ALA A 168 -25.92 -4.12 -22.49
C ALA A 168 -24.80 -5.14 -22.64
N GLY A 169 -23.75 -5.08 -21.77
CA GLY A 169 -22.65 -6.03 -21.71
C GLY A 169 -21.32 -5.51 -22.25
N ALA A 170 -21.22 -4.25 -22.69
CA ALA A 170 -19.95 -3.68 -23.09
C ALA A 170 -18.95 -3.72 -21.94
N VAL A 171 -17.71 -4.15 -22.23
CA VAL A 171 -16.64 -4.19 -21.24
C VAL A 171 -16.16 -2.77 -20.94
N ILE A 172 -15.96 -2.44 -19.66
CA ILE A 172 -15.25 -1.22 -19.28
C ILE A 172 -13.82 -1.55 -18.85
N SER A 173 -12.90 -0.70 -19.25
CA SER A 173 -11.51 -0.71 -18.79
C SER A 173 -10.96 0.70 -18.73
N GLY A 174 -9.99 0.93 -17.88
CA GLY A 174 -9.24 2.17 -17.86
C GLY A 174 -7.91 1.99 -17.16
N ASN A 175 -6.96 2.88 -17.46
CA ASN A 175 -5.66 2.85 -16.79
C ASN A 175 -5.52 4.03 -15.84
N SER A 176 -4.85 3.83 -14.71
CA SER A 176 -4.58 4.88 -13.71
C SER A 176 -5.88 5.56 -13.26
N ALA A 177 -6.07 6.86 -13.53
CA ALA A 177 -7.31 7.58 -13.24
C ALA A 177 -8.54 6.92 -13.90
N GLY A 178 -8.39 6.34 -15.09
CA GLY A 178 -9.45 5.60 -15.76
C GLY A 178 -9.87 4.35 -15.01
N ALA A 179 -8.95 3.67 -14.32
CA ALA A 179 -9.27 2.55 -13.44
C ALA A 179 -9.97 3.01 -12.15
N ALA A 180 -9.56 4.16 -11.59
CA ALA A 180 -10.17 4.69 -10.38
C ALA A 180 -11.67 4.98 -10.55
N VAL A 181 -12.07 5.54 -11.70
CA VAL A 181 -13.48 5.88 -11.98
C VAL A 181 -14.38 4.64 -12.16
N GLU A 182 -13.81 3.44 -12.35
CA GLU A 182 -14.57 2.19 -12.40
C GLU A 182 -15.14 1.76 -11.04
N SER A 183 -14.80 2.42 -9.93
CA SER A 183 -15.40 2.22 -8.61
C SER A 183 -16.42 3.32 -8.33
N LEU A 184 -17.63 2.98 -7.89
CA LEU A 184 -18.63 3.96 -7.49
C LEU A 184 -18.14 4.82 -6.31
N ASN A 185 -17.58 4.19 -5.29
CA ASN A 185 -16.81 4.86 -4.25
C ASN A 185 -15.37 4.97 -4.75
N MET A 186 -14.88 6.17 -4.99
CA MET A 186 -13.64 6.42 -5.73
C MET A 186 -12.59 7.09 -4.87
N ILE A 187 -11.36 6.57 -4.88
CA ILE A 187 -10.22 7.27 -4.32
C ILE A 187 -9.85 8.42 -5.26
N ALA A 188 -10.17 9.65 -4.85
CA ALA A 188 -9.88 10.85 -5.63
C ALA A 188 -8.41 11.25 -5.55
N GLY A 189 -7.75 11.03 -4.40
CA GLY A 189 -6.36 11.38 -4.19
C GLY A 189 -5.94 11.35 -2.73
N TYR A 190 -4.98 12.20 -2.41
CA TYR A 190 -4.64 12.58 -1.05
C TYR A 190 -5.16 13.97 -0.76
N THR A 191 -5.57 14.23 0.49
CA THR A 191 -6.00 15.56 0.92
C THR A 191 -4.79 16.48 1.16
N GLY A 192 -4.88 17.72 0.73
CA GLY A 192 -3.86 18.75 0.98
C GLY A 192 -2.47 18.35 0.48
N ASN A 193 -1.47 18.35 1.36
CA ASN A 193 -0.08 18.00 1.06
C ASN A 193 0.28 16.57 1.51
N ASN A 194 -0.70 15.72 1.81
CA ASN A 194 -0.44 14.35 2.19
C ASN A 194 0.06 13.52 0.98
N GLY A 195 0.81 12.46 1.29
CA GLY A 195 1.37 11.52 0.34
C GLY A 195 1.28 10.07 0.84
N PRO A 196 1.95 9.13 0.17
CA PRO A 196 1.94 7.72 0.56
C PRO A 196 2.35 7.48 2.02
N GLU A 197 3.30 8.26 2.54
CA GLU A 197 3.78 8.23 3.91
C GLU A 197 2.71 8.60 4.95
N ASN A 198 1.65 9.29 4.53
CA ASN A 198 0.51 9.68 5.36
C ASN A 198 -0.70 8.76 5.18
N GLY A 199 -0.58 7.69 4.38
CA GLY A 199 -1.72 6.85 3.98
C GLY A 199 -2.54 6.27 5.13
N PHE A 200 -1.94 6.04 6.29
CA PHE A 200 -2.64 5.57 7.48
C PHE A 200 -3.31 6.67 8.30
N GLN A 201 -3.05 7.97 8.05
CA GLN A 201 -3.60 9.04 8.86
C GLN A 201 -5.08 9.27 8.53
N GLN A 202 -5.88 9.55 9.56
CA GLN A 202 -7.29 9.90 9.38
C GLN A 202 -7.42 11.17 8.53
N GLY A 203 -8.28 11.10 7.51
CA GLY A 203 -8.54 12.23 6.63
C GLY A 203 -7.40 12.56 5.65
N SER A 204 -6.36 11.72 5.53
CA SER A 204 -5.30 11.90 4.53
C SER A 204 -5.74 11.49 3.11
N VAL A 205 -6.78 10.69 3.00
CA VAL A 205 -7.32 10.20 1.73
C VAL A 205 -8.53 11.04 1.32
N ASP A 206 -8.51 11.54 0.10
CA ASP A 206 -9.67 12.16 -0.53
C ASP A 206 -10.52 11.06 -1.16
N LEU A 207 -11.62 10.74 -0.49
CA LEU A 207 -12.55 9.68 -0.88
C LEU A 207 -13.86 10.30 -1.37
N TRP A 208 -14.17 10.06 -2.62
CA TRP A 208 -15.42 10.49 -3.24
C TRP A 208 -16.45 9.38 -3.15
N GLN A 209 -17.59 9.71 -2.53
CA GLN A 209 -18.70 8.78 -2.30
C GLN A 209 -20.00 9.47 -2.69
N PRO A 210 -20.94 8.77 -3.34
CA PRO A 210 -22.21 9.39 -3.76
C PRO A 210 -23.00 9.92 -2.55
N ASP A 211 -23.33 11.22 -2.57
CA ASP A 211 -24.12 11.92 -1.54
C ASP A 211 -25.48 12.38 -2.10
N GLY A 212 -26.00 11.66 -3.08
CA GLY A 212 -27.29 11.92 -3.73
C GLY A 212 -27.25 11.75 -5.24
N PRO A 213 -28.42 11.83 -5.89
CA PRO A 213 -28.54 11.53 -7.33
C PRO A 213 -27.83 12.54 -8.23
N ASP A 214 -27.63 13.78 -7.77
CA ASP A 214 -26.99 14.84 -8.55
C ASP A 214 -25.50 15.03 -8.19
N ASP A 215 -24.95 14.17 -7.33
CA ASP A 215 -23.56 14.28 -6.89
C ASP A 215 -22.60 13.93 -8.03
N VAL A 216 -21.52 14.71 -8.15
CA VAL A 216 -20.41 14.49 -9.09
C VAL A 216 -19.15 13.99 -8.37
N THR A 217 -19.16 13.94 -7.04
CA THR A 217 -18.04 13.47 -6.19
C THR A 217 -18.13 11.97 -5.94
N ARG A 218 -18.13 11.21 -7.02
CA ARG A 218 -18.19 9.75 -7.06
C ARG A 218 -17.43 9.22 -8.28
N GLY A 219 -17.27 7.93 -8.41
CA GLY A 219 -16.91 7.31 -9.68
C GLY A 219 -18.11 7.16 -10.64
N LEU A 220 -17.97 6.36 -11.68
CA LEU A 220 -19.05 6.13 -12.66
C LEU A 220 -20.30 5.56 -11.97
N SER A 221 -21.47 5.98 -12.41
CA SER A 221 -22.77 5.55 -11.84
C SER A 221 -23.02 4.04 -11.93
N PHE A 222 -22.32 3.38 -12.84
CA PHE A 222 -22.32 1.94 -13.05
C PHE A 222 -20.99 1.29 -12.60
N GLY A 223 -20.15 2.02 -11.85
CA GLY A 223 -18.93 1.50 -11.27
C GLY A 223 -19.21 0.45 -10.19
N ILE A 224 -18.23 -0.41 -9.92
CA ILE A 224 -18.35 -1.48 -8.91
C ILE A 224 -18.76 -0.90 -7.55
N THR A 225 -19.71 -1.58 -6.88
CA THR A 225 -20.33 -1.08 -5.66
C THR A 225 -19.82 -1.73 -4.39
N ASN A 226 -19.29 -2.96 -4.46
CA ASN A 226 -18.85 -3.77 -3.33
C ASN A 226 -17.33 -3.85 -3.17
N ALA A 227 -16.59 -3.19 -4.06
CA ALA A 227 -15.14 -3.05 -3.98
C ALA A 227 -14.72 -1.61 -4.33
N ILE A 228 -13.46 -1.28 -4.03
CA ILE A 228 -12.84 0.00 -4.39
C ILE A 228 -11.49 -0.27 -5.03
N PHE A 229 -11.22 0.42 -6.14
CA PHE A 229 -9.97 0.24 -6.89
C PHE A 229 -8.91 1.26 -6.49
N GLU A 230 -7.68 0.75 -6.30
CA GLU A 230 -6.48 1.56 -6.19
C GLU A 230 -5.57 1.28 -7.39
N GLN A 231 -4.89 2.30 -7.87
CA GLN A 231 -4.01 2.25 -9.03
C GLN A 231 -2.58 2.66 -8.65
N HIS A 232 -1.55 2.24 -9.41
CA HIS A 232 -0.13 2.40 -9.08
C HIS A 232 0.17 1.92 -7.64
N THR A 233 -0.42 0.82 -7.21
CA THR A 233 -0.53 0.46 -5.80
C THR A 233 0.82 0.23 -5.14
N PHE A 234 1.68 -0.57 -5.77
CA PHE A 234 3.02 -0.85 -5.27
C PHE A 234 4.00 0.24 -5.68
N GLN A 235 4.00 0.57 -6.98
CA GLN A 235 4.87 1.59 -7.56
C GLN A 235 4.87 2.89 -6.74
N ARG A 236 3.70 3.36 -6.31
CA ARG A 236 3.56 4.61 -5.54
C ARG A 236 3.32 4.40 -4.05
N GLY A 237 3.51 3.19 -3.52
CA GLY A 237 3.40 2.89 -2.09
C GLY A 237 2.00 3.13 -1.51
N ARG A 238 0.93 2.87 -2.27
CA ARG A 238 -0.46 3.25 -1.94
C ARG A 238 -1.20 2.21 -1.12
N ILE A 239 -0.53 1.16 -0.66
CA ILE A 239 -1.15 0.11 0.17
C ILE A 239 -1.75 0.69 1.46
N ALA A 240 -1.02 1.61 2.14
CA ALA A 240 -1.53 2.25 3.36
C ALA A 240 -2.82 3.06 3.11
N ARG A 241 -2.89 3.77 1.98
CA ARG A 241 -4.08 4.50 1.53
C ARG A 241 -5.25 3.57 1.25
N LEU A 242 -5.00 2.46 0.57
CA LEU A 242 -6.03 1.46 0.28
C LEU A 242 -6.56 0.83 1.58
N ILE A 243 -5.68 0.49 2.55
CA ILE A 243 -6.09 -0.02 3.87
C ILE A 243 -6.96 0.99 4.62
N ASN A 244 -6.57 2.27 4.63
CA ASN A 244 -7.36 3.36 5.24
C ASN A 244 -8.75 3.47 4.60
N THR A 245 -8.81 3.39 3.27
CA THR A 245 -10.07 3.45 2.52
C THR A 245 -10.96 2.24 2.82
N VAL A 246 -10.39 1.04 2.84
CA VAL A 246 -11.10 -0.20 3.21
C VAL A 246 -11.67 -0.10 4.62
N PHE A 247 -10.88 0.39 5.58
CA PHE A 247 -11.34 0.60 6.96
C PHE A 247 -12.47 1.63 7.04
N THR A 248 -12.38 2.71 6.27
CA THR A 248 -13.36 3.81 6.30
C THR A 248 -14.69 3.41 5.64
N THR A 249 -14.64 2.61 4.57
CA THR A 249 -15.83 2.24 3.77
C THR A 249 -16.42 0.89 4.14
N GLY A 250 -15.62 -0.04 4.66
CA GLY A 250 -15.99 -1.45 4.80
C GLY A 250 -15.99 -2.25 3.49
N LEU A 251 -15.64 -1.61 2.36
CA LEU A 251 -15.59 -2.27 1.06
C LEU A 251 -14.32 -3.12 0.90
N LEU A 252 -14.35 -4.05 -0.05
CA LEU A 252 -13.15 -4.80 -0.44
C LEU A 252 -12.18 -3.86 -1.18
N GLY A 253 -10.90 -3.86 -0.79
CA GLY A 253 -9.87 -3.11 -1.50
C GLY A 253 -9.21 -3.97 -2.57
N ILE A 254 -9.16 -3.48 -3.82
CA ILE A 254 -8.46 -4.15 -4.92
C ILE A 254 -7.46 -3.17 -5.52
N GLY A 255 -6.18 -3.44 -5.32
CA GLY A 255 -5.09 -2.62 -5.85
C GLY A 255 -4.48 -3.27 -7.08
N ALA A 256 -4.50 -2.57 -8.22
CA ALA A 256 -3.74 -2.91 -9.41
C ALA A 256 -2.47 -2.06 -9.48
N ASP A 257 -1.34 -2.67 -9.79
CA ASP A 257 -0.09 -1.93 -9.89
C ASP A 257 0.20 -1.44 -11.32
N ALA A 258 1.20 -0.59 -11.49
CA ALA A 258 1.65 -0.16 -12.80
C ALA A 258 1.92 -1.36 -13.70
N GLY A 259 1.50 -1.30 -14.96
CA GLY A 259 1.64 -2.39 -15.91
C GLY A 259 0.87 -3.67 -15.57
N THR A 260 -0.11 -3.62 -14.66
CA THR A 260 -0.92 -4.78 -14.23
C THR A 260 -2.40 -4.44 -14.34
N ALA A 261 -3.19 -5.37 -14.90
CA ALA A 261 -4.64 -5.28 -15.01
C ALA A 261 -5.32 -6.45 -14.30
N VAL A 262 -6.51 -6.20 -13.75
CA VAL A 262 -7.36 -7.23 -13.16
C VAL A 262 -8.67 -7.31 -13.93
N ALA A 263 -9.21 -8.50 -14.14
CA ALA A 263 -10.51 -8.70 -14.77
C ALA A 263 -11.53 -9.15 -13.73
N ILE A 264 -12.63 -8.40 -13.61
CA ILE A 264 -13.69 -8.67 -12.63
C ILE A 264 -15.01 -8.84 -13.39
N THR A 265 -15.74 -9.88 -13.04
CA THR A 265 -16.99 -10.26 -13.67
C THR A 265 -18.14 -10.16 -12.68
N ASN A 266 -19.22 -9.48 -13.08
CA ASN A 266 -20.50 -9.32 -12.34
C ASN A 266 -20.34 -8.77 -10.92
N GLU A 267 -19.27 -8.05 -10.61
CA GLU A 267 -18.90 -7.66 -9.22
C GLU A 267 -18.71 -8.86 -8.28
N GLU A 268 -18.65 -10.09 -8.80
CA GLU A 268 -18.62 -11.32 -8.00
C GLU A 268 -17.25 -11.96 -7.95
N THR A 269 -16.50 -11.87 -9.06
CA THR A 269 -15.26 -12.65 -9.19
C THR A 269 -14.17 -11.87 -9.91
N LEU A 270 -13.01 -11.70 -9.27
CA LEU A 270 -11.75 -11.38 -9.94
C LEU A 270 -11.27 -12.68 -10.59
N THR A 271 -11.38 -12.75 -11.92
CA THR A 271 -11.17 -14.00 -12.69
C THR A 271 -9.77 -14.15 -13.23
N ASP A 272 -9.06 -13.04 -13.41
CA ASP A 272 -7.75 -13.03 -14.05
C ASP A 272 -6.95 -11.79 -13.68
N VAL A 273 -5.62 -11.95 -13.67
CA VAL A 273 -4.63 -10.87 -13.55
C VAL A 273 -3.62 -11.02 -14.67
N VAL A 274 -3.28 -9.95 -15.34
CA VAL A 274 -2.24 -9.93 -16.37
C VAL A 274 -1.29 -8.76 -16.15
N GLY A 275 -0.02 -8.91 -16.49
CA GLY A 275 0.95 -7.83 -16.42
C GLY A 275 2.21 -8.15 -15.62
N GLU A 276 2.83 -7.11 -15.08
CA GLU A 276 4.20 -7.17 -14.52
C GLU A 276 4.27 -7.70 -13.11
N THR A 277 3.28 -7.37 -12.28
CA THR A 277 3.26 -7.73 -10.86
C THR A 277 1.99 -8.48 -10.48
N ALA A 278 1.65 -8.48 -9.21
CA ALA A 278 0.37 -8.98 -8.68
C ALA A 278 -0.63 -7.84 -8.47
N ALA A 279 -1.90 -8.17 -8.40
CA ALA A 279 -2.87 -7.34 -7.70
C ALA A 279 -2.83 -7.63 -6.20
N ILE A 280 -3.20 -6.65 -5.37
CA ILE A 280 -3.44 -6.88 -3.94
C ILE A 280 -4.93 -6.80 -3.64
N VAL A 281 -5.44 -7.76 -2.87
CA VAL A 281 -6.79 -7.73 -2.31
C VAL A 281 -6.69 -7.56 -0.80
N ILE A 282 -7.43 -6.58 -0.26
CA ILE A 282 -7.45 -6.24 1.17
C ILE A 282 -8.86 -6.46 1.70
N ASP A 283 -8.99 -7.35 2.69
CA ASP A 283 -10.27 -7.81 3.21
C ASP A 283 -10.34 -7.69 4.74
N MET A 284 -11.31 -6.90 5.23
CA MET A 284 -11.58 -6.76 6.66
C MET A 284 -12.45 -7.87 7.23
N GLU A 285 -13.22 -8.56 6.40
CA GLU A 285 -14.25 -9.50 6.87
C GLU A 285 -13.70 -10.90 7.13
N ALA A 286 -12.71 -11.34 6.35
CA ALA A 286 -12.16 -12.69 6.42
C ALA A 286 -11.79 -13.13 7.85
N TYR A 287 -11.24 -12.22 8.67
CA TYR A 287 -10.88 -12.47 10.07
C TYR A 287 -11.47 -11.43 11.03
N ASN A 288 -12.55 -10.75 10.63
CA ASN A 288 -13.23 -9.74 11.43
C ASN A 288 -12.28 -8.64 11.95
N ALA A 289 -11.48 -8.08 11.07
CA ALA A 289 -10.54 -7.02 11.40
C ALA A 289 -11.21 -5.88 12.18
N ARG A 290 -10.49 -5.33 13.16
CA ARG A 290 -10.96 -4.21 13.99
C ARG A 290 -9.87 -3.16 14.07
N GLY A 291 -10.27 -1.92 14.01
CA GLY A 291 -9.33 -0.80 14.04
C GLY A 291 -9.90 0.46 14.69
N ARG A 292 -9.02 1.42 14.87
CA ARG A 292 -9.30 2.78 15.31
C ARG A 292 -8.22 3.72 14.82
N PHE A 293 -8.56 4.98 14.68
CA PHE A 293 -7.55 6.03 14.53
C PHE A 293 -7.06 6.49 15.89
N SER A 294 -5.76 6.57 16.08
CA SER A 294 -5.14 6.99 17.35
C SER A 294 -3.65 7.38 17.19
N GLY A 295 -2.99 7.65 18.30
CA GLY A 295 -1.60 8.11 18.31
C GLY A 295 -1.43 9.58 17.92
N PRO A 296 -0.18 10.09 17.91
CA PRO A 296 0.11 11.51 17.70
C PRO A 296 -0.31 12.05 16.33
N THR A 297 -0.26 11.22 15.30
CA THR A 297 -0.66 11.55 13.92
C THR A 297 -2.08 11.11 13.58
N ASN A 298 -2.82 10.60 14.57
CA ASN A 298 -4.16 10.06 14.38
C ASN A 298 -4.18 9.00 13.25
N SER A 299 -3.24 8.07 13.32
CA SER A 299 -3.07 7.01 12.32
C SER A 299 -3.89 5.77 12.67
N LEU A 300 -4.18 4.96 11.67
CA LEU A 300 -4.96 3.73 11.79
C LEU A 300 -4.15 2.63 12.50
N ALA A 301 -4.67 2.21 13.65
CA ALA A 301 -4.33 0.93 14.28
C ALA A 301 -5.42 -0.07 13.92
N ILE A 302 -5.08 -1.15 13.22
CA ILE A 302 -6.01 -2.19 12.78
C ILE A 302 -5.38 -3.56 12.99
N HIS A 303 -6.21 -4.55 13.37
CA HIS A 303 -5.73 -5.90 13.67
C HIS A 303 -6.57 -6.96 12.96
N GLY A 304 -5.88 -7.98 12.43
CA GLY A 304 -6.51 -9.11 11.76
C GLY A 304 -6.98 -8.82 10.33
N LEU A 305 -6.40 -7.83 9.66
CA LEU A 305 -6.68 -7.54 8.27
C LEU A 305 -6.08 -8.64 7.38
N ALA A 306 -6.89 -9.24 6.50
CA ALA A 306 -6.37 -10.19 5.51
C ALA A 306 -5.86 -9.45 4.27
N THR A 307 -4.68 -9.84 3.80
CA THR A 307 -4.14 -9.38 2.52
C THR A 307 -3.80 -10.57 1.62
N HIS A 308 -4.02 -10.38 0.31
CA HIS A 308 -3.80 -11.42 -0.69
C HIS A 308 -3.10 -10.82 -1.90
N LEU A 309 -1.93 -11.35 -2.26
CA LEU A 309 -1.27 -11.05 -3.52
C LEU A 309 -1.76 -12.04 -4.58
N ILE A 310 -2.40 -11.53 -5.61
CA ILE A 310 -3.04 -12.28 -6.70
C ILE A 310 -2.28 -11.98 -8.00
N PRO A 311 -1.26 -12.79 -8.36
CA PRO A 311 -0.50 -12.60 -9.59
C PRO A 311 -1.16 -13.27 -10.80
N PRO A 312 -0.64 -13.06 -12.04
CA PRO A 312 -0.99 -13.84 -13.21
C PRO A 312 -0.75 -15.34 -13.03
N GLY A 313 -1.59 -16.19 -13.64
CA GLY A 313 -1.36 -17.62 -13.68
C GLY A 313 -2.36 -18.49 -12.92
N GLY A 314 -3.65 -18.27 -13.11
CA GLY A 314 -4.72 -19.09 -12.53
C GLY A 314 -5.14 -18.67 -11.12
N PHE A 315 -4.68 -17.51 -10.67
CA PHE A 315 -5.08 -16.94 -9.39
C PHE A 315 -6.22 -15.94 -9.58
N GLY A 316 -7.14 -15.89 -8.63
CA GLY A 316 -8.29 -15.00 -8.62
C GLY A 316 -8.83 -14.77 -7.22
N TYR A 317 -10.01 -14.12 -7.14
CA TYR A 317 -10.67 -13.85 -5.87
C TYR A 317 -12.19 -13.88 -6.03
N ASP A 318 -12.87 -14.65 -5.18
CA ASP A 318 -14.33 -14.66 -5.03
C ASP A 318 -14.72 -13.48 -4.14
N ILE A 319 -15.17 -12.39 -4.76
CA ILE A 319 -15.54 -11.14 -4.09
C ILE A 319 -16.77 -11.36 -3.19
N THR A 320 -17.73 -12.14 -3.67
CA THR A 320 -18.98 -12.41 -2.96
C THR A 320 -18.76 -13.19 -1.65
N HIS A 321 -17.86 -14.19 -1.69
CA HIS A 321 -17.58 -15.04 -0.54
C HIS A 321 -16.27 -14.71 0.17
N ARG A 322 -15.61 -13.64 -0.21
CA ARG A 322 -14.40 -13.11 0.42
C ARG A 322 -13.27 -14.15 0.55
N ARG A 323 -12.86 -14.76 -0.57
CA ARG A 323 -11.83 -15.80 -0.57
C ARG A 323 -11.04 -15.87 -1.87
N PRO A 324 -9.72 -16.15 -1.80
CA PRO A 324 -8.90 -16.40 -2.98
C PRO A 324 -9.36 -17.63 -3.76
N LEU A 325 -9.08 -17.60 -5.08
CA LEU A 325 -9.27 -18.71 -6.00
C LEU A 325 -7.92 -19.16 -6.54
N VAL A 326 -7.79 -20.47 -6.81
CA VAL A 326 -6.69 -21.09 -7.54
C VAL A 326 -7.31 -21.99 -8.60
N ASP A 327 -7.00 -21.76 -9.86
CA ASP A 327 -7.58 -22.44 -11.02
C ASP A 327 -9.13 -22.46 -10.96
N GLY A 328 -9.72 -21.34 -10.54
CA GLY A 328 -11.16 -21.17 -10.38
C GLY A 328 -11.75 -21.87 -9.15
N HIS A 329 -10.96 -22.53 -8.33
CA HIS A 329 -11.44 -23.24 -7.11
C HIS A 329 -11.16 -22.40 -5.86
N PRO A 330 -12.14 -22.29 -4.94
CA PRO A 330 -11.98 -21.57 -3.68
C PRO A 330 -10.88 -22.16 -2.79
N LEU A 331 -9.99 -21.30 -2.31
CA LEU A 331 -9.03 -21.66 -1.29
C LEU A 331 -9.69 -21.52 0.10
N ALA A 332 -9.66 -22.59 0.91
CA ALA A 332 -10.19 -22.54 2.27
C ALA A 332 -9.37 -21.57 3.14
N ALA A 333 -10.06 -20.72 3.88
CA ALA A 333 -9.42 -19.85 4.86
C ALA A 333 -8.76 -20.69 5.96
N PRO A 334 -7.49 -20.44 6.29
CA PRO A 334 -6.84 -21.12 7.41
C PRO A 334 -7.51 -20.74 8.74
N THR A 335 -7.58 -21.71 9.65
CA THR A 335 -8.05 -21.44 11.00
C THR A 335 -6.94 -20.74 11.78
N VAL A 336 -7.17 -19.49 12.17
CA VAL A 336 -6.24 -18.71 13.00
C VAL A 336 -6.67 -18.82 14.45
N THR A 337 -6.09 -19.76 15.19
CA THR A 337 -6.34 -19.95 16.64
C THR A 337 -5.03 -19.80 17.40
N GLY A 338 -5.10 -19.10 18.54
CA GLY A 338 -3.93 -18.95 19.41
C GLY A 338 -2.79 -18.16 18.75
N ARG A 339 -3.11 -17.17 17.91
CA ARG A 339 -2.09 -16.29 17.31
C ARG A 339 -1.29 -15.64 18.42
N SER A 340 0.02 -15.88 18.42
CA SER A 340 0.94 -15.27 19.38
C SER A 340 2.08 -14.56 18.69
N PHE A 341 2.63 -13.57 19.38
CA PHE A 341 3.82 -12.82 18.95
C PHE A 341 5.02 -13.14 19.85
N ASP A 342 5.19 -14.40 20.23
CA ASP A 342 6.30 -14.86 21.10
C ASP A 342 7.69 -14.43 20.59
N ALA A 343 7.85 -14.31 19.26
CA ALA A 343 9.09 -13.80 18.65
C ALA A 343 9.40 -12.34 19.03
N LEU A 344 8.42 -11.58 19.52
CA LEU A 344 8.58 -10.19 19.96
C LEU A 344 8.95 -10.07 21.46
N HIS A 345 9.33 -11.17 22.11
CA HIS A 345 9.80 -11.18 23.48
C HIS A 345 11.31 -11.04 23.57
N LEU A 346 11.76 -10.41 24.65
CA LEU A 346 13.18 -10.36 24.96
C LEU A 346 13.70 -11.75 25.37
N PRO A 347 14.91 -12.14 24.91
CA PRO A 347 15.63 -13.29 25.46
C PRO A 347 15.83 -13.13 26.97
N ALA A 348 15.79 -14.23 27.70
CA ALA A 348 16.00 -14.21 29.15
C ALA A 348 17.35 -13.57 29.52
N GLY A 349 17.34 -12.60 30.43
CA GLY A 349 18.51 -11.86 30.89
C GLY A 349 18.92 -10.67 29.98
N ALA A 350 18.34 -10.50 28.81
CA ALA A 350 18.61 -9.35 27.97
C ALA A 350 18.06 -8.05 28.57
N GLY A 351 18.76 -6.95 28.33
CA GLY A 351 18.28 -5.61 28.63
C GLY A 351 17.17 -5.16 27.69
N PRO A 352 16.54 -4.01 27.97
CA PRO A 352 15.55 -3.42 27.08
C PRO A 352 16.09 -3.22 25.67
N LEU A 353 15.27 -3.52 24.66
CA LEU A 353 15.59 -3.35 23.25
C LEU A 353 14.58 -2.44 22.59
N ILE A 354 15.05 -1.44 21.87
CA ILE A 354 14.25 -0.60 20.99
C ILE A 354 14.76 -0.76 19.56
N LEU A 355 13.85 -1.08 18.63
CA LEU A 355 14.11 -1.06 17.20
C LEU A 355 13.39 0.13 16.59
N ALA A 356 14.10 0.98 15.87
CA ALA A 356 13.55 2.19 15.28
C ALA A 356 13.70 2.20 13.75
N GLY A 357 12.73 2.82 13.08
CA GLY A 357 12.72 2.89 11.63
C GLY A 357 13.64 3.95 11.03
N ASP A 358 13.84 5.05 11.67
CA ASP A 358 14.79 6.15 11.43
C ASP A 358 14.38 7.33 12.34
N LEU A 359 15.20 7.64 13.33
CA LEU A 359 14.89 8.69 14.29
C LEU A 359 15.59 10.03 14.02
N ARG A 360 16.36 10.14 12.91
CA ARG A 360 17.18 11.32 12.61
C ARG A 360 16.40 12.62 12.51
N SER A 361 15.13 12.57 12.14
CA SER A 361 14.26 13.75 12.04
C SER A 361 13.43 14.03 13.30
N ASP A 362 13.51 13.19 14.35
CA ASP A 362 12.80 13.36 15.61
C ASP A 362 13.64 12.98 16.84
N LEU A 363 14.83 13.57 16.95
CA LEU A 363 15.81 13.29 18.02
C LEU A 363 15.32 13.67 19.43
N SER A 364 14.20 14.39 19.56
CA SER A 364 13.55 14.71 20.83
C SER A 364 12.25 13.92 21.07
N GLY A 365 11.91 12.99 20.18
CA GLY A 365 10.67 12.21 20.20
C GLY A 365 10.60 11.21 21.36
N SER A 366 9.41 10.64 21.54
CA SER A 366 9.09 9.72 22.63
C SER A 366 9.96 8.47 22.63
N ALA A 367 10.39 7.96 21.47
CA ALA A 367 11.31 6.82 21.36
C ALA A 367 12.68 7.10 21.98
N ILE A 368 13.26 8.28 21.72
CA ILE A 368 14.53 8.72 22.31
C ILE A 368 14.38 8.95 23.83
N GLN A 369 13.29 9.62 24.25
CA GLN A 369 13.00 9.82 25.68
C GLN A 369 12.84 8.48 26.41
N ARG A 370 12.18 7.51 25.77
CA ARG A 370 12.03 6.17 26.32
C ARG A 370 13.36 5.43 26.46
N PHE A 371 14.23 5.53 25.45
CA PHE A 371 15.59 4.97 25.54
C PHE A 371 16.38 5.54 26.72
N VAL A 372 16.34 6.86 26.91
CA VAL A 372 16.99 7.51 28.07
C VAL A 372 16.42 6.99 29.38
N ALA A 373 15.10 6.88 29.50
CA ALA A 373 14.44 6.37 30.70
C ALA A 373 14.87 4.93 31.02
N LEU A 374 14.91 4.05 30.03
CA LEU A 374 15.32 2.65 30.16
C LEU A 374 16.83 2.52 30.50
N SER A 375 17.63 3.50 30.13
CA SER A 375 19.07 3.55 30.40
C SER A 375 19.42 4.09 31.81
N GLY A 376 18.42 4.49 32.61
CA GLY A 376 18.63 5.03 33.97
C GLY A 376 18.28 6.51 34.12
N GLY A 377 17.55 7.09 33.15
CA GLY A 377 17.05 8.46 33.17
C GLY A 377 18.18 9.49 33.15
N ASN A 378 18.01 10.58 33.91
CA ASN A 378 18.93 11.72 33.92
C ASN A 378 20.40 11.33 34.28
N ASN A 379 20.62 10.23 35.03
CA ASN A 379 21.94 9.73 35.40
C ASN A 379 22.50 8.68 34.44
N ALA A 380 21.88 8.44 33.31
CA ALA A 380 22.36 7.44 32.36
C ALA A 380 23.73 7.81 31.76
N ARG A 381 24.56 6.82 31.57
CA ARG A 381 25.77 6.90 30.75
C ARG A 381 25.45 6.33 29.38
N LEU A 382 25.35 7.22 28.40
CA LEU A 382 24.91 6.86 27.06
C LEU A 382 26.08 6.85 26.07
N LEU A 383 25.98 5.93 25.11
CA LEU A 383 26.94 5.75 24.03
C LEU A 383 26.22 5.71 22.69
N VAL A 384 26.70 6.51 21.73
CA VAL A 384 26.24 6.49 20.34
C VAL A 384 27.30 5.87 19.45
N LEU A 385 26.89 4.90 18.63
CA LEU A 385 27.74 4.21 17.66
C LEU A 385 27.10 4.35 16.26
N THR A 386 27.85 4.90 15.31
CA THR A 386 27.45 4.95 13.89
C THR A 386 28.31 3.99 13.09
N LEU A 387 27.68 3.19 12.21
CA LEU A 387 28.35 2.21 11.35
C LEU A 387 27.63 2.04 10.02
N GLY A 388 28.29 1.47 9.01
CA GLY A 388 27.66 1.20 7.72
C GLY A 388 27.36 2.46 6.90
N TYR A 389 28.13 3.51 7.05
CA TYR A 389 28.01 4.74 6.26
C TYR A 389 28.94 4.68 5.04
N ALA A 390 28.47 5.15 3.90
CA ALA A 390 29.33 5.31 2.72
C ALA A 390 30.39 6.41 2.90
N LYS A 391 30.10 7.44 3.72
CA LYS A 391 31.00 8.56 4.00
C LYS A 391 31.17 8.76 5.51
N ASN A 392 32.42 8.87 5.94
CA ASN A 392 32.75 9.08 7.35
C ASN A 392 32.28 10.46 7.88
N THR A 393 32.16 11.47 7.00
CA THR A 393 31.60 12.79 7.35
C THR A 393 30.14 12.69 7.79
N ASP A 394 29.35 11.89 7.10
CA ASP A 394 27.93 11.71 7.39
C ASP A 394 27.75 10.89 8.68
N ALA A 395 28.57 9.85 8.87
CA ALA A 395 28.62 9.09 10.12
C ALA A 395 28.95 9.98 11.32
N GLN A 396 29.92 10.91 11.18
CA GLN A 396 30.27 11.86 12.25
C GLN A 396 29.14 12.87 12.50
N ALA A 397 28.46 13.34 11.46
CA ALA A 397 27.35 14.28 11.59
C ALA A 397 26.20 13.65 12.38
N ASP A 398 25.80 12.44 12.02
CA ASP A 398 24.71 11.72 12.69
C ASP A 398 25.12 11.35 14.14
N ALA A 399 26.36 10.86 14.37
CA ALA A 399 26.84 10.57 15.72
C ALA A 399 26.76 11.80 16.64
N LYS A 400 27.17 12.97 16.14
CA LYS A 400 27.10 14.23 16.89
C LYS A 400 25.66 14.68 17.12
N ALA A 401 24.78 14.54 16.13
CA ALA A 401 23.38 14.93 16.24
C ALA A 401 22.67 14.11 17.33
N PHE A 402 22.78 12.78 17.28
CA PHE A 402 22.24 11.90 18.33
C PHE A 402 22.87 12.18 19.69
N ALA A 403 24.20 12.31 19.78
CA ALA A 403 24.87 12.59 21.04
C ALA A 403 24.44 13.93 21.65
N SER A 404 24.29 14.98 20.84
CA SER A 404 23.82 16.29 21.31
C SER A 404 22.37 16.25 21.82
N ALA A 405 21.50 15.53 21.11
CA ALA A 405 20.11 15.36 21.54
C ALA A 405 20.01 14.58 22.87
N LEU A 406 20.76 13.51 22.99
CA LEU A 406 20.83 12.72 24.23
C LEU A 406 21.46 13.53 25.38
N GLN A 407 22.51 14.33 25.11
CA GLN A 407 23.17 15.16 26.12
C GLN A 407 22.23 16.17 26.76
N SER A 408 21.22 16.63 26.03
CA SER A 408 20.20 17.55 26.59
C SER A 408 19.31 16.89 27.66
N GLN A 409 19.32 15.57 27.77
CA GLN A 409 18.45 14.77 28.64
C GLN A 409 19.18 14.09 29.80
N VAL A 410 20.52 14.10 29.80
CA VAL A 410 21.33 13.44 30.83
C VAL A 410 22.43 14.34 31.34
N THR A 411 22.86 14.09 32.61
CA THR A 411 23.92 14.85 33.26
C THR A 411 25.31 14.32 32.94
N ASN A 412 25.46 13.01 32.68
CA ASN A 412 26.72 12.42 32.31
C ASN A 412 27.07 12.75 30.85
N PRO A 413 28.37 12.91 30.53
CA PRO A 413 28.78 13.14 29.14
C PRO A 413 28.38 11.97 28.24
N VAL A 414 27.71 12.28 27.13
CA VAL A 414 27.37 11.29 26.08
C VAL A 414 28.59 11.08 25.19
N GLN A 415 29.06 9.84 25.15
CA GLN A 415 30.16 9.45 24.27
C GLN A 415 29.62 9.03 22.90
N TRP A 416 30.40 9.27 21.85
CA TRP A 416 30.06 8.80 20.50
C TRP A 416 31.31 8.36 19.74
N PHE A 417 31.13 7.38 18.84
CA PHE A 417 32.19 6.89 17.95
C PHE A 417 31.61 6.55 16.59
N VAL A 418 32.42 6.82 15.55
CA VAL A 418 32.23 6.21 14.24
C VAL A 418 32.95 4.86 14.26
N VAL A 419 32.24 3.81 13.94
CA VAL A 419 32.72 2.42 14.02
C VAL A 419 33.04 1.92 12.63
N ASP A 420 34.34 1.81 12.34
CA ASP A 420 34.88 1.25 11.11
C ASP A 420 36.11 0.38 11.42
N SER A 421 36.70 -0.23 10.40
CA SER A 421 37.90 -1.09 10.55
C SER A 421 39.15 -0.36 11.08
N LYS A 422 39.16 0.98 11.05
CA LYS A 422 40.27 1.83 11.51
C LYS A 422 40.03 2.39 12.92
N ALA A 423 38.81 2.19 13.47
CA ALA A 423 38.45 2.73 14.78
C ALA A 423 39.30 2.14 15.90
N ASN A 424 39.50 2.93 16.98
CA ASN A 424 40.14 2.45 18.18
C ASN A 424 39.20 1.48 18.92
N GLN A 425 39.30 0.19 18.60
CA GLN A 425 38.44 -0.85 19.17
C GLN A 425 38.50 -0.93 20.68
N GLY A 426 39.69 -0.76 21.29
CA GLY A 426 39.84 -0.80 22.75
C GLY A 426 39.10 0.35 23.45
N ALA A 427 39.15 1.56 22.90
CA ALA A 427 38.42 2.70 23.45
C ALA A 427 36.89 2.48 23.33
N ILE A 428 36.42 1.95 22.19
CA ILE A 428 34.99 1.67 21.98
C ILE A 428 34.52 0.56 22.94
N GLN A 429 35.26 -0.54 23.09
CA GLN A 429 34.92 -1.61 24.02
C GLN A 429 34.85 -1.11 25.46
N SER A 430 35.80 -0.24 25.87
CA SER A 430 35.77 0.39 27.19
C SER A 430 34.52 1.29 27.36
N ALA A 431 34.14 2.04 26.34
CA ALA A 431 32.93 2.86 26.36
C ALA A 431 31.67 1.98 26.47
N ILE A 432 31.57 0.88 25.70
CA ILE A 432 30.49 -0.11 25.78
C ILE A 432 30.40 -0.69 27.21
N ALA A 433 31.52 -1.06 27.80
CA ALA A 433 31.54 -1.61 29.15
C ALA A 433 31.02 -0.62 30.21
N ASN A 434 31.26 0.67 30.03
CA ASN A 434 30.88 1.74 30.98
C ASN A 434 29.47 2.30 30.73
N ALA A 435 28.88 2.11 29.57
CA ALA A 435 27.55 2.64 29.22
C ALA A 435 26.44 1.89 29.98
N ASN A 436 25.31 2.56 30.21
CA ASN A 436 24.03 1.97 30.65
C ASN A 436 23.06 1.78 29.44
N GLY A 437 23.17 2.66 28.44
CA GLY A 437 22.42 2.58 27.19
C GLY A 437 23.33 2.77 25.98
N ILE A 438 23.11 1.98 24.95
CA ILE A 438 23.87 1.98 23.70
C ILE A 438 22.88 2.24 22.57
N LEU A 439 23.13 3.30 21.78
CA LEU A 439 22.43 3.59 20.53
C LEU A 439 23.34 3.21 19.38
N VAL A 440 22.83 2.39 18.46
CA VAL A 440 23.52 1.99 17.23
C VAL A 440 22.69 2.43 16.05
N THR A 441 23.22 3.25 15.15
CA THR A 441 22.54 3.67 13.94
C THR A 441 23.36 3.37 12.69
N ALA A 442 22.67 2.97 11.63
CA ALA A 442 23.22 2.70 10.30
C ALA A 442 22.19 3.12 9.25
N PRO A 443 22.55 3.89 8.21
CA PRO A 443 21.57 4.41 7.27
C PRO A 443 21.24 3.48 6.10
N ASP A 444 22.07 2.46 5.84
CA ASP A 444 22.07 1.71 4.59
C ASP A 444 22.12 0.19 4.85
N GLN A 445 21.06 -0.51 4.46
CA GLN A 445 20.94 -1.96 4.61
C GLN A 445 21.97 -2.71 3.76
N SER A 446 22.38 -2.17 2.61
CA SER A 446 23.40 -2.78 1.76
C SER A 446 24.79 -2.86 2.41
N LEU A 447 25.07 -1.96 3.35
CA LEU A 447 26.38 -1.83 4.02
C LEU A 447 26.40 -2.43 5.43
N VAL A 448 25.25 -2.55 6.10
CA VAL A 448 25.17 -2.79 7.54
C VAL A 448 25.73 -4.13 7.97
N LEU A 449 25.40 -5.22 7.28
CA LEU A 449 25.91 -6.56 7.64
C LEU A 449 27.44 -6.64 7.53
N LYS A 450 27.97 -6.06 6.45
CA LYS A 450 29.43 -5.98 6.28
C LYS A 450 30.06 -5.14 7.38
N ALA A 451 29.47 -4.00 7.72
CA ALA A 451 29.96 -3.12 8.77
C ALA A 451 30.03 -3.84 10.14
N PHE A 452 28.97 -4.57 10.52
CA PHE A 452 29.00 -5.39 11.74
C PHE A 452 30.05 -6.50 11.69
N SER A 453 30.25 -7.14 10.54
CA SER A 453 31.24 -8.20 10.35
C SER A 453 32.68 -7.67 10.45
N ASP A 454 32.96 -6.53 9.83
CA ASP A 454 34.31 -5.91 9.81
C ASP A 454 34.81 -5.55 11.25
N VAL A 455 33.87 -5.36 12.19
CA VAL A 455 34.15 -5.01 13.57
C VAL A 455 33.56 -6.03 14.57
N SER A 456 33.68 -7.30 14.25
CA SER A 456 33.05 -8.43 14.99
C SER A 456 33.28 -8.41 16.51
N ASN A 457 34.45 -7.93 16.97
CA ASN A 457 34.73 -7.77 18.40
C ASN A 457 33.85 -6.70 19.06
N ILE A 458 33.60 -5.59 18.37
CA ILE A 458 32.70 -4.52 18.85
C ILE A 458 31.27 -5.04 18.83
N THR A 459 30.85 -5.69 17.72
CA THR A 459 29.55 -6.33 17.59
C THR A 459 29.26 -7.31 18.72
N SER A 460 30.23 -8.18 19.04
CA SER A 460 30.13 -9.11 20.16
C SER A 460 30.05 -8.39 21.51
N SER A 461 30.79 -7.28 21.69
CA SER A 461 30.75 -6.48 22.91
C SER A 461 29.40 -5.79 23.12
N ILE A 462 28.76 -5.26 22.02
CA ILE A 462 27.40 -4.68 22.06
C ILE A 462 26.41 -5.76 22.49
N ARG A 463 26.43 -6.93 21.83
CA ARG A 463 25.54 -8.06 22.18
C ARG A 463 25.70 -8.48 23.64
N SER A 464 26.95 -8.65 24.11
CA SER A 464 27.23 -9.03 25.49
C SER A 464 26.74 -8.00 26.50
N ALA A 465 26.89 -6.71 26.19
CA ALA A 465 26.40 -5.61 27.02
C ALA A 465 24.86 -5.65 27.12
N TRP A 466 24.16 -5.81 25.99
CA TRP A 466 22.73 -5.97 25.97
C TRP A 466 22.26 -7.22 26.73
N MET A 467 22.86 -8.37 26.48
CA MET A 467 22.55 -9.62 27.20
C MET A 467 22.88 -9.57 28.71
N SER A 468 23.66 -8.59 29.16
CA SER A 468 23.92 -8.33 30.59
C SER A 468 22.96 -7.32 31.23
N GLY A 469 21.89 -6.92 30.53
CA GLY A 469 20.84 -6.05 31.05
C GLY A 469 20.94 -4.57 30.65
N LYS A 470 21.91 -4.16 29.81
CA LYS A 470 21.98 -2.78 29.31
C LYS A 470 20.95 -2.49 28.24
N ALA A 471 20.43 -1.25 28.21
CA ALA A 471 19.49 -0.84 27.18
C ALA A 471 20.18 -0.72 25.80
N LEU A 472 19.55 -1.24 24.77
CA LEU A 472 19.99 -1.14 23.37
C LEU A 472 18.90 -0.47 22.53
N LEU A 473 19.27 0.56 21.77
CA LEU A 473 18.47 1.12 20.69
C LEU A 473 19.21 0.87 19.38
N ALA A 474 18.59 0.17 18.45
CA ALA A 474 19.07 0.02 17.08
C ALA A 474 18.16 0.83 16.14
N ASP A 475 18.77 1.68 15.31
CA ASP A 475 18.06 2.63 14.47
C ASP A 475 18.32 2.36 12.98
N ASN A 476 17.28 2.41 12.18
CA ASN A 476 17.28 2.24 10.73
C ASN A 476 17.89 0.88 10.31
N ALA A 477 18.85 0.82 9.40
CA ALA A 477 19.46 -0.42 8.93
C ALA A 477 20.12 -1.25 10.06
N ALA A 478 20.55 -0.61 11.17
CA ALA A 478 21.02 -1.33 12.34
C ALA A 478 19.89 -2.16 12.98
N ALA A 479 18.64 -1.67 12.98
CA ALA A 479 17.48 -2.43 13.45
C ALA A 479 17.20 -3.65 12.55
N ALA A 480 17.24 -3.45 11.23
CA ALA A 480 17.08 -4.53 10.26
C ALA A 480 18.10 -5.65 10.45
N ALA A 481 19.36 -5.30 10.67
CA ALA A 481 20.44 -6.26 10.87
C ALA A 481 20.28 -7.15 12.11
N LEU A 482 19.54 -6.72 13.15
CA LEU A 482 19.35 -7.53 14.37
C LEU A 482 18.35 -8.68 14.17
N GLY A 483 17.51 -8.63 13.15
CA GLY A 483 16.55 -9.67 12.81
C GLY A 483 17.21 -11.01 12.46
N GLN A 484 16.37 -12.04 12.27
CA GLN A 484 16.83 -13.34 11.74
C GLN A 484 17.18 -13.23 10.25
N ALA A 485 16.44 -12.42 9.51
CA ALA A 485 16.70 -12.11 8.12
C ALA A 485 16.66 -10.59 7.92
N THR A 486 17.37 -10.08 6.93
CA THR A 486 17.38 -8.68 6.51
C THR A 486 17.52 -8.58 5.01
N SER A 487 16.85 -7.61 4.39
CA SER A 487 17.15 -7.20 3.02
C SER A 487 18.50 -6.46 3.01
N VAL A 488 19.24 -6.61 1.92
CA VAL A 488 20.55 -5.97 1.75
C VAL A 488 20.61 -5.11 0.49
N ASP A 489 19.47 -4.67 0.02
CA ASP A 489 19.37 -3.75 -1.10
C ASP A 489 19.61 -2.32 -0.61
N ALA A 490 20.18 -1.51 -1.48
CA ALA A 490 20.44 -0.11 -1.16
C ALA A 490 19.12 0.64 -0.92
N THR A 491 19.20 1.72 -0.16
CA THR A 491 18.07 2.66 -0.06
C THR A 491 17.80 3.24 -1.45
N PRO A 492 16.56 3.16 -1.98
CA PRO A 492 16.23 3.68 -3.29
C PRO A 492 16.53 5.18 -3.41
N SER A 493 16.99 5.60 -4.56
CA SER A 493 17.04 7.02 -4.90
C SER A 493 15.63 7.53 -5.23
N SER A 494 15.40 8.83 -5.15
CA SER A 494 14.12 9.40 -5.60
C SER A 494 13.79 9.11 -7.08
N ALA A 495 14.81 8.81 -7.89
CA ALA A 495 14.63 8.48 -9.30
C ALA A 495 14.28 7.00 -9.55
N SER A 496 14.66 6.10 -8.65
CA SER A 496 14.41 4.64 -8.77
C SER A 496 13.30 4.14 -7.83
N LEU A 497 12.82 4.97 -6.91
CA LEU A 497 11.89 4.56 -5.86
C LEU A 497 10.61 3.89 -6.40
N GLU A 498 10.05 4.38 -7.51
CA GLU A 498 8.84 3.79 -8.10
C GLU A 498 9.13 2.41 -8.69
N ASP A 499 10.22 2.28 -9.44
CA ASP A 499 10.61 1.02 -10.08
C ASP A 499 11.06 -0.02 -9.04
N ASP A 500 11.85 0.38 -8.04
CA ASP A 500 12.30 -0.51 -6.96
C ASP A 500 11.11 -1.01 -6.12
N SER A 501 10.18 -0.09 -5.76
CA SER A 501 8.98 -0.46 -4.99
C SER A 501 8.08 -1.46 -5.71
N GLN A 502 8.01 -1.40 -7.04
CA GLN A 502 7.29 -2.35 -7.86
C GLN A 502 8.05 -3.68 -7.97
N ALA A 503 9.35 -3.62 -8.26
CA ALA A 503 10.20 -4.81 -8.39
C ALA A 503 10.28 -5.63 -7.10
N ASP A 504 10.20 -4.99 -5.94
CA ASP A 504 10.20 -5.65 -4.63
C ASP A 504 9.07 -6.69 -4.46
N PHE A 505 8.03 -6.71 -5.31
CA PHE A 505 6.97 -7.73 -5.30
C PHE A 505 7.25 -8.94 -6.22
N LEU A 506 8.42 -8.98 -6.85
CA LEU A 506 8.91 -10.14 -7.60
C LEU A 506 9.85 -10.98 -6.74
N LEU A 507 9.93 -12.27 -7.02
CA LEU A 507 10.80 -13.20 -6.26
C LEU A 507 12.28 -12.77 -6.21
N ASP A 508 12.79 -12.27 -7.32
CA ASP A 508 14.19 -11.85 -7.45
C ASP A 508 14.36 -10.32 -7.23
N GLY A 509 13.30 -9.64 -6.81
CA GLY A 509 13.30 -8.18 -6.60
C GLY A 509 14.05 -7.75 -5.33
N VAL A 510 14.18 -8.66 -4.35
CA VAL A 510 14.79 -8.36 -3.05
C VAL A 510 15.90 -9.36 -2.72
N THR A 511 17.06 -8.85 -2.33
CA THR A 511 18.18 -9.69 -1.87
C THR A 511 18.10 -9.89 -0.36
N ILE A 512 17.68 -11.07 0.07
CA ILE A 512 17.56 -11.40 1.50
C ILE A 512 18.80 -12.18 1.97
N LYS A 513 19.32 -11.82 3.13
CA LYS A 513 20.41 -12.52 3.82
C LYS A 513 20.06 -12.79 5.29
N SER A 514 20.79 -13.72 5.89
CA SER A 514 20.73 -13.93 7.34
C SER A 514 21.21 -12.67 8.06
N GLY A 515 20.41 -12.18 8.99
CA GLY A 515 20.78 -11.11 9.90
C GLY A 515 21.69 -11.62 11.03
N LEU A 516 21.90 -10.79 12.04
CA LEU A 516 22.67 -11.16 13.25
C LEU A 516 21.90 -12.13 14.16
N ASN A 517 20.63 -12.33 13.90
CA ASN A 517 19.73 -13.24 14.65
C ASN A 517 19.75 -12.98 16.18
N TRP A 518 19.74 -11.70 16.56
CA TRP A 518 19.58 -11.34 17.97
C TRP A 518 18.11 -11.42 18.38
N ILE A 519 17.20 -11.28 17.40
CA ILE A 519 15.77 -11.42 17.53
C ILE A 519 15.32 -12.54 16.57
N PRO A 520 15.29 -13.80 17.05
CA PRO A 520 14.88 -14.94 16.23
C PRO A 520 13.40 -14.84 15.81
N GLY A 521 13.07 -15.35 14.64
CA GLY A 521 11.69 -15.39 14.13
C GLY A 521 11.17 -14.07 13.57
N VAL A 522 11.98 -13.02 13.47
CA VAL A 522 11.58 -11.70 12.99
C VAL A 522 12.50 -11.24 11.86
N ALA A 523 11.89 -10.66 10.81
CA ALA A 523 12.55 -9.82 9.83
C ALA A 523 12.09 -8.37 10.04
N VAL A 524 13.02 -7.40 9.99
CA VAL A 524 12.72 -5.99 10.27
C VAL A 524 13.01 -5.16 9.04
N GLU A 525 12.01 -4.38 8.59
CA GLU A 525 12.17 -3.37 7.54
C GLU A 525 11.96 -1.97 8.12
N PRO A 526 13.02 -1.16 8.21
CA PRO A 526 12.94 0.23 8.62
C PRO A 526 12.36 1.09 7.49
N ARG A 527 11.82 2.27 7.84
CA ARG A 527 11.27 3.26 6.91
C ARG A 527 10.18 2.70 5.99
N MET A 528 9.43 1.75 6.54
CA MET A 528 8.59 0.81 5.81
C MET A 528 7.56 1.49 4.91
N VAL A 529 6.79 2.46 5.41
CA VAL A 529 5.78 3.18 4.63
C VAL A 529 6.42 4.31 3.82
N THR A 530 7.34 5.05 4.45
CA THR A 530 8.00 6.22 3.85
C THR A 530 8.82 5.85 2.60
N ASP A 531 9.58 4.75 2.65
CA ASP A 531 10.41 4.28 1.52
C ASP A 531 9.71 3.15 0.73
N ARG A 532 8.43 2.88 0.99
CA ARG A 532 7.58 1.91 0.26
C ARG A 532 8.09 0.46 0.30
N HIS A 533 8.76 0.04 1.37
CA HIS A 533 9.37 -1.29 1.52
C HIS A 533 8.37 -2.44 1.73
N TRP A 534 7.14 -2.28 1.22
CA TRP A 534 6.08 -3.30 1.33
C TRP A 534 6.50 -4.63 0.72
N GLY A 535 6.99 -4.62 -0.51
CA GLY A 535 7.40 -5.82 -1.21
C GLY A 535 8.57 -6.53 -0.53
N ARG A 536 9.51 -5.78 0.09
CA ARG A 536 10.61 -6.37 0.89
C ARG A 536 10.06 -7.19 2.04
N LEU A 537 9.05 -6.66 2.74
CA LEU A 537 8.46 -7.36 3.87
C LEU A 537 7.73 -8.63 3.44
N TYR A 538 6.98 -8.61 2.32
CA TYR A 538 6.40 -9.82 1.72
C TYR A 538 7.48 -10.82 1.29
N ASN A 539 8.56 -10.38 0.65
CA ASN A 539 9.67 -11.26 0.27
C ASN A 539 10.31 -11.98 1.48
N HIS A 540 10.42 -11.32 2.64
CA HIS A 540 10.86 -11.97 3.87
C HIS A 540 9.96 -13.14 4.24
N LEU A 541 8.64 -12.96 4.19
CA LEU A 541 7.67 -14.01 4.48
C LEU A 541 7.74 -15.14 3.45
N TYR A 542 7.87 -14.80 2.17
CA TYR A 542 8.03 -15.79 1.11
C TYR A 542 9.30 -16.62 1.29
N SER A 543 10.42 -15.99 1.66
CA SER A 543 11.70 -16.67 1.86
C SER A 543 11.71 -17.60 3.08
N ASN A 544 10.92 -17.27 4.11
CA ASN A 544 10.79 -18.08 5.32
C ASN A 544 9.41 -17.85 5.97
N HIS A 545 8.50 -18.76 5.74
CA HIS A 545 7.11 -18.73 6.18
C HIS A 545 6.92 -18.71 7.72
N ALA A 546 7.98 -18.97 8.49
CA ALA A 546 7.93 -18.93 9.95
C ALA A 546 8.23 -17.53 10.53
N LEU A 547 8.66 -16.56 9.70
CA LEU A 547 8.98 -15.22 10.15
C LEU A 547 7.73 -14.37 10.41
N LEU A 548 7.86 -13.45 11.36
CA LEU A 548 7.06 -12.24 11.43
C LEU A 548 7.80 -11.13 10.68
N GLY A 549 7.12 -10.48 9.75
CA GLY A 549 7.60 -9.27 9.10
C GLY A 549 7.25 -8.06 9.97
N LEU A 550 8.25 -7.30 10.40
CA LEU A 550 8.10 -6.12 11.24
C LEU A 550 8.54 -4.88 10.46
N GLY A 551 7.60 -4.11 9.98
CA GLY A 551 7.83 -2.80 9.35
C GLY A 551 7.79 -1.69 10.40
N VAL A 552 8.87 -0.93 10.54
CA VAL A 552 8.95 0.21 11.46
C VAL A 552 9.15 1.48 10.63
N ASP A 553 8.21 2.41 10.68
CA ASP A 553 8.31 3.61 9.87
C ASP A 553 9.19 4.70 10.54
N VAL A 554 9.50 5.76 9.79
CA VAL A 554 10.30 6.90 10.28
C VAL A 554 9.70 7.50 11.55
N ASN A 555 10.53 8.03 12.42
CA ASN A 555 10.14 8.63 13.70
C ASN A 555 9.30 7.72 14.60
N THR A 556 9.45 6.41 14.43
CA THR A 556 8.69 5.38 15.15
C THR A 556 9.65 4.28 15.60
N ALA A 557 9.32 3.66 16.71
CA ALA A 557 10.11 2.58 17.29
C ALA A 557 9.19 1.57 17.99
N ILE A 558 9.68 0.35 18.11
CA ILE A 558 9.09 -0.71 18.91
C ILE A 558 10.05 -1.09 20.05
N GLU A 559 9.56 -1.03 21.28
CA GLU A 559 10.25 -1.50 22.48
C GLU A 559 9.86 -2.94 22.76
N PHE A 560 10.82 -3.81 22.86
CA PHE A 560 10.62 -5.18 23.31
C PHE A 560 10.73 -5.25 24.84
N THR A 561 9.77 -5.93 25.44
CA THR A 561 9.70 -6.17 26.88
C THR A 561 9.66 -7.67 27.18
N PRO A 562 9.83 -8.09 28.44
CA PRO A 562 9.65 -9.50 28.80
C PRO A 562 8.24 -10.06 28.57
N THR A 563 7.22 -9.20 28.39
CA THR A 563 5.80 -9.56 28.30
C THR A 563 5.15 -9.16 26.98
N GLY A 564 5.94 -8.82 25.96
CA GLY A 564 5.46 -8.37 24.66
C GLY A 564 6.23 -7.16 24.14
N ALA A 565 5.62 -6.37 23.28
CA ALA A 565 6.24 -5.17 22.75
C ALA A 565 5.32 -3.95 22.89
N LYS A 566 5.91 -2.75 22.75
CA LYS A 566 5.17 -1.48 22.83
C LYS A 566 5.69 -0.49 21.80
N VAL A 567 4.78 0.27 21.17
CA VAL A 567 5.10 1.25 20.14
C VAL A 567 5.32 2.64 20.75
N TRP A 568 6.32 3.35 20.23
CA TRP A 568 6.71 4.71 20.55
C TRP A 568 6.97 5.50 19.27
N GLY A 569 6.60 6.76 19.22
CA GLY A 569 6.90 7.66 18.10
C GLY A 569 5.66 8.17 17.38
N LYS A 570 5.82 8.65 16.16
CA LYS A 570 4.76 9.41 15.46
C LYS A 570 3.92 8.58 14.49
N ASN A 571 4.58 7.66 13.76
CA ASN A 571 3.96 6.91 12.68
C ASN A 571 3.58 5.49 13.13
N THR A 572 3.53 4.55 12.20
CA THR A 572 3.02 3.21 12.44
C THR A 572 4.12 2.15 12.51
N VAL A 573 3.84 1.10 13.27
CA VAL A 573 4.49 -0.20 13.15
C VAL A 573 3.52 -1.12 12.42
N VAL A 574 4.00 -1.80 11.38
CA VAL A 574 3.24 -2.80 10.61
C VAL A 574 3.78 -4.18 10.96
N ILE A 575 2.89 -5.12 11.24
CA ILE A 575 3.26 -6.54 11.38
C ILE A 575 2.57 -7.32 10.27
N LEU A 576 3.36 -8.03 9.46
CA LEU A 576 2.86 -9.05 8.54
C LEU A 576 3.11 -10.43 9.13
N ASP A 577 2.06 -11.22 9.25
CA ASP A 577 2.09 -12.58 9.77
C ASP A 577 1.69 -13.56 8.67
N GLY A 578 2.69 -14.16 8.04
CA GLY A 578 2.52 -15.12 6.95
C GLY A 578 2.47 -16.58 7.42
N ARG A 579 2.54 -16.87 8.71
CA ARG A 579 2.60 -18.25 9.24
C ARG A 579 1.36 -19.09 8.92
N TYR A 580 0.25 -18.42 8.61
CA TYR A 580 -1.00 -19.06 8.20
C TYR A 580 -1.25 -18.93 6.69
N ALA A 581 -0.41 -18.20 5.98
CA ALA A 581 -0.59 -17.91 4.57
C ALA A 581 -0.28 -19.11 3.66
N THR A 582 -0.78 -19.04 2.44
CA THR A 582 -0.47 -19.97 1.36
C THR A 582 0.39 -19.25 0.33
N TYR A 583 1.48 -19.87 -0.08
CA TYR A 583 2.50 -19.29 -0.92
C TYR A 583 2.57 -19.96 -2.29
N ALA A 584 2.80 -19.19 -3.33
CA ALA A 584 3.10 -19.63 -4.69
C ALA A 584 3.78 -18.50 -5.48
N LEU A 585 4.07 -18.73 -6.73
CA LEU A 585 4.52 -17.71 -7.68
C LEU A 585 3.53 -17.60 -8.84
N GLY A 586 3.37 -16.39 -9.31
CA GLY A 586 2.69 -16.12 -10.57
C GLY A 586 3.49 -16.56 -11.78
N ALA A 587 2.82 -16.64 -12.93
CA ALA A 587 3.46 -16.97 -14.19
C ALA A 587 4.55 -15.96 -14.62
N ASN A 588 4.50 -14.74 -14.07
CA ASN A 588 5.47 -13.67 -14.28
C ASN A 588 6.55 -13.59 -13.19
N GLY A 589 6.58 -14.53 -12.23
CA GLY A 589 7.50 -14.51 -11.08
C GLY A 589 7.07 -13.59 -9.92
N ALA A 590 5.90 -12.95 -10.00
CA ALA A 590 5.37 -12.16 -8.89
C ALA A 590 4.94 -13.06 -7.72
N LEU A 591 5.06 -12.52 -6.51
CA LEU A 591 4.68 -13.22 -5.29
C LEU A 591 3.17 -13.49 -5.26
N SER A 592 2.80 -14.69 -4.83
CA SER A 592 1.43 -15.05 -4.51
C SER A 592 1.37 -15.48 -3.05
N GLU A 593 0.86 -14.60 -2.21
CA GLU A 593 0.75 -14.80 -0.77
C GLU A 593 -0.70 -14.54 -0.36
N ARG A 594 -1.41 -15.56 0.04
CA ARG A 594 -2.84 -15.48 0.32
C ARG A 594 -3.08 -15.75 1.79
N TYR A 595 -3.97 -14.96 2.41
CA TYR A 595 -4.25 -14.97 3.84
C TYR A 595 -3.06 -14.53 4.72
N VAL A 596 -2.25 -13.60 4.25
CA VAL A 596 -1.30 -12.90 5.13
C VAL A 596 -2.09 -11.99 6.05
N LEU A 597 -1.86 -12.10 7.35
CA LEU A 597 -2.49 -11.23 8.33
C LEU A 597 -1.66 -9.97 8.52
N LEU A 598 -2.32 -8.82 8.44
CA LEU A 598 -1.70 -7.52 8.65
C LEU A 598 -2.29 -6.87 9.89
N ASP A 599 -1.40 -6.41 10.76
CA ASP A 599 -1.74 -5.53 11.88
C ASP A 599 -0.94 -4.23 11.78
N THR A 600 -1.55 -3.13 12.21
CA THR A 600 -0.85 -1.87 12.41
C THR A 600 -1.00 -1.39 13.85
N TYR A 601 0.04 -0.78 14.38
CA TYR A 601 0.12 -0.27 15.73
C TYR A 601 0.64 1.15 15.73
N VAL A 602 0.21 1.96 16.69
CA VAL A 602 0.62 3.36 16.86
C VAL A 602 1.13 3.60 18.28
N GLU A 603 1.66 4.79 18.55
CA GLU A 603 2.21 5.12 19.87
C GLU A 603 1.24 4.79 21.01
N GLY A 604 1.77 4.10 21.99
CA GLY A 604 1.05 3.65 23.18
C GLY A 604 0.45 2.25 23.08
N ASP A 605 0.30 1.72 21.87
CA ASP A 605 -0.21 0.36 21.69
C ASP A 605 0.78 -0.67 22.25
N ALA A 606 0.23 -1.66 22.95
CA ALA A 606 0.96 -2.84 23.40
C ALA A 606 0.66 -4.00 22.45
N ILE A 607 1.71 -4.68 22.01
CA ILE A 607 1.61 -5.89 21.21
C ILE A 607 1.77 -7.05 22.19
N MET A 608 0.67 -7.71 22.47
CA MET A 608 0.64 -8.81 23.42
C MET A 608 1.08 -10.11 22.74
N PRO A 609 1.72 -11.04 23.49
CA PRO A 609 2.13 -12.33 22.96
C PRO A 609 0.96 -13.21 22.54
#